data_2493f9b19e0447e61e10d399e3db209b
#
_entry.id   2493f9b19e0447e61e10d399e3db209b
#
_cell.length_a   1.000
_cell.length_b   1.000
_cell.length_c   1.000
_cell.angle_alpha   90.00
_cell.angle_beta   90.00
_cell.angle_gamma   90.00
#
_symmetry.space_group_name_H-M   'P 1'
#
loop_
_entity.id
_entity.type
_entity.pdbx_description
1 polymer ?
#
loop_
_entity_poly.entity_id
_entity_poly.type
_entity_poly.pdbx_seq_one_letter_code
_entity_poly.pdbx_strand_id
1 'polypeptide(L)'
;MDSASCLPKCRQKPIESPPHSVTMVEINLSYEGDLHCSAVHIPSGNILVTDAPVDNNGRGQAFSPTDLVATALASCMATVIGIVARRKDIDLAGMKVNVRKFMSEDQPRRISRLELDLDIPLPAHHPERKLLESAARGCPVHHSLHPDIDVKMNWNWRGGPDQIAG
;
A
#
# COMPACT_ATOMS: atom_id res chain seq x y z
N MET A 1 16.30 -20.97 -46.30
CA MET A 1 16.60 -21.80 -45.10
C MET A 1 16.28 -20.96 -43.90
N ASP A 2 14.99 -20.96 -43.54
CA ASP A 2 14.47 -20.17 -42.42
C ASP A 2 14.38 -21.04 -41.17
N SER A 3 15.14 -20.71 -40.16
CA SER A 3 15.02 -21.33 -38.84
C SER A 3 14.32 -20.35 -37.89
N ALA A 4 13.00 -20.48 -37.82
CA ALA A 4 12.19 -19.82 -36.80
C ALA A 4 12.41 -20.51 -35.45
N SER A 5 13.07 -19.84 -34.51
CA SER A 5 13.22 -20.28 -33.13
C SER A 5 11.92 -20.09 -32.38
N CYS A 6 11.28 -21.21 -32.05
CA CYS A 6 10.08 -21.27 -31.24
C CYS A 6 10.45 -21.10 -29.77
N LEU A 7 10.13 -19.95 -29.17
CA LEU A 7 10.23 -19.71 -27.71
C LEU A 7 9.11 -20.47 -26.98
N PRO A 8 9.38 -21.23 -25.92
CA PRO A 8 8.35 -21.92 -25.17
C PRO A 8 7.45 -20.94 -24.44
N LYS A 9 6.13 -21.00 -24.69
CA LYS A 9 5.10 -20.29 -23.95
C LYS A 9 5.11 -20.76 -22.49
N CYS A 10 5.55 -19.91 -21.59
CA CYS A 10 5.48 -20.15 -20.16
C CYS A 10 4.00 -20.25 -19.75
N ARG A 11 3.55 -21.48 -19.49
CA ARG A 11 2.20 -21.78 -19.03
C ARG A 11 2.14 -21.41 -17.53
N GLN A 12 1.58 -20.24 -17.19
CA GLN A 12 1.29 -19.90 -15.81
C GLN A 12 0.27 -20.91 -15.24
N LYS A 13 0.66 -21.61 -14.18
CA LYS A 13 -0.27 -22.45 -13.42
C LYS A 13 -1.33 -21.57 -12.74
N PRO A 14 -2.60 -22.02 -12.68
CA PRO A 14 -3.62 -21.33 -11.88
C PRO A 14 -3.17 -21.23 -10.42
N ILE A 15 -3.29 -20.04 -9.83
CA ILE A 15 -3.05 -19.85 -8.40
C ILE A 15 -4.26 -20.46 -7.68
N GLU A 16 -4.10 -21.65 -7.12
CA GLU A 16 -5.09 -22.25 -6.23
C GLU A 16 -5.16 -21.44 -4.95
N SER A 17 -6.37 -21.01 -4.57
CA SER A 17 -6.61 -20.30 -3.31
C SER A 17 -6.33 -21.26 -2.15
N PRO A 18 -5.44 -20.93 -1.19
CA PRO A 18 -5.20 -21.79 -0.04
C PRO A 18 -6.46 -21.85 0.85
N PRO A 19 -6.70 -22.98 1.54
CA PRO A 19 -7.77 -23.09 2.51
C PRO A 19 -7.58 -22.07 3.63
N HIS A 20 -8.68 -21.58 4.24
CA HIS A 20 -8.69 -20.62 5.35
C HIS A 20 -8.02 -21.17 6.62
N SER A 21 -6.73 -21.40 6.57
CA SER A 21 -5.89 -21.59 7.76
C SER A 21 -5.24 -20.24 8.10
N VAL A 22 -5.13 -19.94 9.38
CA VAL A 22 -4.36 -18.78 9.85
C VAL A 22 -2.95 -18.92 9.27
N THR A 23 -2.67 -18.22 8.19
CA THR A 23 -1.35 -18.27 7.54
C THR A 23 -0.43 -17.31 8.29
N MET A 24 0.50 -17.90 9.05
CA MET A 24 1.63 -17.17 9.58
C MET A 24 2.54 -16.76 8.42
N VAL A 25 2.93 -15.49 8.39
CA VAL A 25 3.94 -14.98 7.44
C VAL A 25 5.21 -14.71 8.23
N GLU A 26 6.32 -15.28 7.80
CA GLU A 26 7.63 -15.07 8.39
C GLU A 26 8.40 -14.01 7.62
N ILE A 27 8.99 -13.07 8.36
CA ILE A 27 9.89 -12.05 7.87
C ILE A 27 11.15 -12.10 8.73
N ASN A 28 12.30 -12.29 8.09
CA ASN A 28 13.59 -12.29 8.75
C ASN A 28 14.26 -10.93 8.58
N LEU A 29 14.69 -10.31 9.69
CA LEU A 29 15.30 -9.00 9.71
C LEU A 29 16.70 -9.06 10.31
N SER A 30 17.66 -8.38 9.67
CA SER A 30 19.01 -8.18 10.14
C SER A 30 19.28 -6.69 10.37
N TYR A 31 19.85 -6.34 11.52
CA TYR A 31 20.42 -5.01 11.72
C TYR A 31 21.87 -5.01 11.21
N GLU A 32 22.14 -4.16 10.21
CA GLU A 32 23.44 -4.15 9.49
C GLU A 32 24.42 -3.10 10.06
N GLY A 33 24.07 -2.44 11.13
CA GLY A 33 24.82 -1.31 11.69
C GLY A 33 24.37 0.05 11.11
N ASP A 34 24.93 1.12 11.60
CA ASP A 34 24.69 2.50 11.13
C ASP A 34 23.19 2.87 10.99
N LEU A 35 22.34 2.32 11.86
CA LEU A 35 20.89 2.52 11.87
C LEU A 35 20.18 1.99 10.61
N HIS A 36 20.79 1.01 9.93
CA HIS A 36 20.29 0.36 8.73
C HIS A 36 19.84 -1.08 9.01
N CYS A 37 18.72 -1.48 8.41
CA CYS A 37 18.20 -2.84 8.52
C CYS A 37 17.84 -3.39 7.14
N SER A 38 17.99 -4.70 6.98
CA SER A 38 17.52 -5.47 5.82
C SER A 38 16.51 -6.52 6.28
N ALA A 39 15.39 -6.62 5.57
CA ALA A 39 14.32 -7.58 5.87
C ALA A 39 14.00 -8.43 4.64
N VAL A 40 13.86 -9.73 4.85
CA VAL A 40 13.50 -10.70 3.81
C VAL A 40 12.10 -11.23 4.08
N HIS A 41 11.20 -11.08 3.13
CA HIS A 41 9.89 -11.70 3.15
C HIS A 41 10.02 -13.15 2.70
N ILE A 42 9.98 -14.10 3.62
CA ILE A 42 10.29 -15.51 3.34
C ILE A 42 9.43 -16.12 2.22
N PRO A 43 8.11 -15.89 2.16
CA PRO A 43 7.29 -16.50 1.11
C PRO A 43 7.62 -16.06 -0.32
N SER A 44 8.08 -14.81 -0.52
CA SER A 44 8.37 -14.27 -1.87
C SER A 44 9.86 -14.10 -2.16
N GLY A 45 10.72 -14.14 -1.14
CA GLY A 45 12.14 -13.81 -1.26
C GLY A 45 12.43 -12.31 -1.49
N ASN A 46 11.41 -11.44 -1.49
CA ASN A 46 11.61 -10.01 -1.65
C ASN A 46 12.38 -9.41 -0.47
N ILE A 47 13.26 -8.47 -0.78
CA ILE A 47 14.07 -7.75 0.22
C ILE A 47 13.55 -6.32 0.33
N LEU A 48 13.44 -5.85 1.56
CA LEU A 48 13.12 -4.47 1.92
C LEU A 48 14.20 -3.96 2.86
N VAL A 49 14.70 -2.74 2.60
CA VAL A 49 15.67 -2.07 3.47
C VAL A 49 15.03 -0.88 4.17
N THR A 50 15.48 -0.60 5.39
CA THR A 50 15.08 0.59 6.14
C THR A 50 16.29 1.34 6.64
N ASP A 51 16.15 2.66 6.77
CA ASP A 51 17.16 3.54 7.33
C ASP A 51 16.52 4.47 8.35
N ALA A 52 17.27 4.89 9.36
CA ALA A 52 16.76 5.93 10.23
C ALA A 52 16.62 7.26 9.47
N PRO A 53 15.58 8.06 9.74
CA PRO A 53 15.41 9.35 9.08
C PRO A 53 16.47 10.36 9.54
N VAL A 54 16.73 11.37 8.72
CA VAL A 54 17.77 12.39 8.98
C VAL A 54 17.53 13.12 10.30
N ASP A 55 16.27 13.39 10.65
CA ASP A 55 15.87 14.03 11.92
C ASP A 55 16.01 13.12 13.15
N ASN A 56 16.47 11.87 12.95
CA ASN A 56 16.76 10.89 14.02
C ASN A 56 18.12 10.21 13.80
N ASN A 57 19.15 10.98 13.46
CA ASN A 57 20.55 10.59 13.27
C ASN A 57 20.81 9.58 12.14
N GLY A 58 19.84 9.29 11.28
CA GLY A 58 20.00 8.43 10.12
C GLY A 58 20.47 9.15 8.87
N ARG A 59 20.75 8.38 7.82
CA ARG A 59 21.14 8.88 6.51
C ARG A 59 19.95 9.22 5.62
N GLY A 60 18.75 8.69 5.92
CA GLY A 60 17.55 8.89 5.14
C GLY A 60 17.62 8.34 3.71
N GLN A 61 18.41 7.28 3.48
CA GLN A 61 18.63 6.69 2.16
C GLN A 61 17.55 5.69 1.74
N ALA A 62 16.71 5.28 2.68
CA ALA A 62 15.59 4.36 2.47
C ALA A 62 14.38 4.80 3.31
N PHE A 63 13.28 4.06 3.20
CA PHE A 63 12.13 4.27 4.08
C PHE A 63 12.53 4.12 5.54
N SER A 64 12.08 5.03 6.40
CA SER A 64 12.15 4.75 7.83
C SER A 64 11.11 3.70 8.24
N PRO A 65 11.29 2.99 9.37
CA PRO A 65 10.27 2.05 9.87
C PRO A 65 8.88 2.68 10.01
N THR A 66 8.80 3.95 10.40
CA THR A 66 7.52 4.68 10.49
C THR A 66 6.95 5.08 9.13
N ASP A 67 7.78 5.26 8.08
CA ASP A 67 7.31 5.45 6.72
C ASP A 67 6.65 4.18 6.18
N LEU A 68 7.16 3.01 6.58
CA LEU A 68 6.54 1.73 6.22
C LEU A 68 5.15 1.57 6.82
N VAL A 69 4.88 2.08 8.02
CA VAL A 69 3.52 2.10 8.60
C VAL A 69 2.57 2.94 7.74
N ALA A 70 3.00 4.12 7.31
CA ALA A 70 2.22 4.97 6.42
C ALA A 70 1.99 4.30 5.05
N THR A 71 3.04 3.70 4.48
CA THR A 71 2.98 2.95 3.22
C THR A 71 2.05 1.75 3.33
N ALA A 72 2.12 1.00 4.43
CA ALA A 72 1.24 -0.14 4.68
C ALA A 72 -0.23 0.29 4.73
N LEU A 73 -0.56 1.41 5.38
CA LEU A 73 -1.91 1.95 5.42
C LEU A 73 -2.40 2.31 4.01
N ALA A 74 -1.62 3.09 3.26
CA ALA A 74 -1.98 3.54 1.92
C ALA A 74 -2.17 2.37 0.95
N SER A 75 -1.23 1.42 0.93
CA SER A 75 -1.29 0.25 0.05
C SER A 75 -2.43 -0.69 0.44
N CYS A 76 -2.69 -0.89 1.74
CA CYS A 76 -3.79 -1.71 2.21
C CYS A 76 -5.15 -1.12 1.79
N MET A 77 -5.36 0.19 1.97
CA MET A 77 -6.58 0.87 1.52
C MET A 77 -6.77 0.72 0.01
N ALA A 78 -5.73 1.01 -0.78
CA ALA A 78 -5.78 0.85 -2.23
C ALA A 78 -6.14 -0.60 -2.65
N THR A 79 -5.54 -1.59 -1.99
CA THR A 79 -5.80 -3.01 -2.27
C THR A 79 -7.24 -3.38 -1.96
N VAL A 80 -7.78 -2.97 -0.80
CA VAL A 80 -9.16 -3.31 -0.40
C VAL A 80 -10.18 -2.63 -1.32
N ILE A 81 -9.95 -1.35 -1.69
CA ILE A 81 -10.75 -0.66 -2.71
C ILE A 81 -10.71 -1.45 -4.02
N GLY A 82 -9.52 -1.86 -4.49
CA GLY A 82 -9.34 -2.64 -5.71
C GLY A 82 -10.05 -4.00 -5.68
N ILE A 83 -10.05 -4.69 -4.54
CA ILE A 83 -10.78 -5.96 -4.37
C ILE A 83 -12.29 -5.75 -4.54
N VAL A 84 -12.85 -4.70 -3.92
CA VAL A 84 -14.27 -4.39 -4.03
C VAL A 84 -14.64 -3.98 -5.44
N ALA A 85 -13.84 -3.11 -6.06
CA ALA A 85 -14.02 -2.65 -7.43
C ALA A 85 -14.02 -3.81 -8.43
N ARG A 86 -13.07 -4.75 -8.30
CA ARG A 86 -13.02 -5.94 -9.15
C ARG A 86 -14.26 -6.83 -9.03
N ARG A 87 -14.85 -6.95 -7.83
CA ARG A 87 -16.10 -7.71 -7.62
C ARG A 87 -17.33 -7.03 -8.24
N LYS A 88 -17.21 -5.77 -8.59
CA LYS A 88 -18.26 -4.92 -9.18
C LYS A 88 -17.99 -4.58 -10.65
N ASP A 89 -16.97 -5.20 -11.25
CA ASP A 89 -16.51 -4.91 -12.61
C ASP A 89 -16.20 -3.42 -12.85
N ILE A 90 -15.66 -2.74 -11.82
CA ILE A 90 -15.24 -1.34 -11.87
C ILE A 90 -13.75 -1.29 -12.17
N ASP A 91 -13.37 -0.52 -13.20
CA ASP A 91 -11.97 -0.24 -13.49
C ASP A 91 -11.47 0.93 -12.62
N LEU A 92 -10.38 0.70 -11.90
CA LEU A 92 -9.66 1.70 -11.10
C LEU A 92 -8.23 1.92 -11.59
N ALA A 93 -7.92 1.54 -12.83
CA ALA A 93 -6.61 1.81 -13.40
C ALA A 93 -6.27 3.30 -13.31
N GLY A 94 -5.08 3.61 -12.81
CA GLY A 94 -4.67 5.00 -12.56
C GLY A 94 -5.07 5.56 -11.18
N MET A 95 -5.71 4.79 -10.30
CA MET A 95 -5.90 5.19 -8.91
C MET A 95 -4.55 5.48 -8.24
N LYS A 96 -4.46 6.61 -7.53
CA LYS A 96 -3.26 7.00 -6.79
C LYS A 96 -3.61 7.27 -5.33
N VAL A 97 -2.68 6.98 -4.44
CA VAL A 97 -2.78 7.33 -3.02
C VAL A 97 -1.50 8.01 -2.61
N ASN A 98 -1.61 9.25 -2.16
CA ASN A 98 -0.51 9.96 -1.50
C ASN A 98 -0.73 9.92 0.00
N VAL A 99 0.31 9.65 0.78
CA VAL A 99 0.24 9.64 2.24
C VAL A 99 1.30 10.54 2.85
N ARG A 100 0.88 11.36 3.82
CA ARG A 100 1.76 12.21 4.64
C ARG A 100 1.71 11.71 6.07
N LYS A 101 2.87 11.51 6.64
CA LYS A 101 3.08 11.06 8.02
C LYS A 101 3.55 12.23 8.88
N PHE A 102 2.93 12.39 10.05
CA PHE A 102 3.32 13.37 11.05
C PHE A 102 3.72 12.66 12.34
N MET A 103 4.85 13.05 12.88
CA MET A 103 5.33 12.55 14.17
C MET A 103 4.86 13.45 15.29
N SER A 104 4.74 12.90 16.50
CA SER A 104 4.40 13.68 17.69
C SER A 104 5.57 14.56 18.11
N GLU A 105 5.26 15.69 18.74
CA GLU A 105 6.24 16.61 19.36
C GLU A 105 6.54 16.21 20.81
N ASP A 106 5.62 15.49 21.46
CA ASP A 106 5.74 15.00 22.82
C ASP A 106 6.41 13.62 22.89
N GLN A 107 6.69 13.16 24.12
CA GLN A 107 7.26 11.84 24.40
C GLN A 107 6.21 10.86 24.93
N PRO A 108 6.29 9.56 24.60
CA PRO A 108 7.25 8.97 23.66
C PRO A 108 6.95 9.36 22.21
N ARG A 109 8.00 9.60 21.41
CA ARG A 109 7.89 9.93 19.97
C ARG A 109 7.12 8.83 19.24
N ARG A 110 6.05 9.19 18.54
CA ARG A 110 5.16 8.28 17.82
C ARG A 110 4.58 8.92 16.58
N ILE A 111 3.93 8.12 15.74
CA ILE A 111 3.10 8.67 14.67
C ILE A 111 1.86 9.30 15.32
N SER A 112 1.65 10.60 15.12
CA SER A 112 0.49 11.33 15.65
C SER A 112 -0.64 11.43 14.62
N ARG A 113 -0.30 11.54 13.32
CA ARG A 113 -1.28 11.68 12.24
C ARG A 113 -0.80 11.08 10.93
N LEU A 114 -1.73 10.51 10.17
CA LEU A 114 -1.56 10.05 8.79
C LEU A 114 -2.63 10.74 7.94
N GLU A 115 -2.22 11.46 6.91
CA GLU A 115 -3.13 12.11 5.97
C GLU A 115 -2.99 11.43 4.60
N LEU A 116 -4.11 10.96 4.05
CA LEU A 116 -4.16 10.29 2.76
C LEU A 116 -4.98 11.11 1.78
N ASP A 117 -4.43 11.34 0.59
CA ASP A 117 -5.18 11.84 -0.56
C ASP A 117 -5.39 10.65 -1.52
N LEU A 118 -6.65 10.29 -1.73
CA LEU A 118 -7.03 9.17 -2.59
C LEU A 118 -7.60 9.74 -3.90
N ASP A 119 -6.82 9.63 -4.96
CA ASP A 119 -7.22 10.04 -6.31
C ASP A 119 -7.92 8.87 -7.00
N ILE A 120 -9.24 8.96 -7.13
CA ILE A 120 -10.09 7.90 -7.70
C ILE A 120 -10.46 8.29 -9.13
N PRO A 121 -10.16 7.47 -10.15
CA PRO A 121 -10.43 7.76 -11.56
C PRO A 121 -11.90 7.48 -11.93
N LEU A 122 -12.84 7.88 -11.07
CA LEU A 122 -14.27 7.72 -11.24
C LEU A 122 -14.98 9.04 -10.96
N PRO A 123 -16.17 9.27 -11.55
CA PRO A 123 -16.93 10.48 -11.31
C PRO A 123 -17.44 10.58 -9.87
N ALA A 124 -17.53 11.79 -9.33
CA ALA A 124 -17.96 12.04 -7.97
C ALA A 124 -19.38 11.52 -7.63
N HIS A 125 -20.23 11.34 -8.65
CA HIS A 125 -21.58 10.80 -8.55
C HIS A 125 -21.67 9.29 -8.82
N HIS A 126 -20.51 8.57 -8.86
CA HIS A 126 -20.48 7.13 -9.12
C HIS A 126 -21.33 6.37 -8.09
N PRO A 127 -22.24 5.45 -8.51
CA PRO A 127 -23.19 4.80 -7.61
C PRO A 127 -22.52 4.01 -6.47
N GLU A 128 -21.36 3.40 -6.73
CA GLU A 128 -20.64 2.59 -5.75
C GLU A 128 -19.65 3.42 -4.88
N ARG A 129 -19.67 4.76 -4.99
CA ARG A 129 -18.77 5.64 -4.24
C ARG A 129 -18.74 5.33 -2.73
N LYS A 130 -19.91 5.27 -2.09
CA LYS A 130 -20.01 5.00 -0.64
C LYS A 130 -19.45 3.63 -0.27
N LEU A 131 -19.64 2.63 -1.13
CA LEU A 131 -19.10 1.29 -0.92
C LEU A 131 -17.57 1.29 -0.98
N LEU A 132 -16.97 1.95 -1.95
CA LEU A 132 -15.51 2.05 -2.10
C LEU A 132 -14.88 2.84 -0.94
N GLU A 133 -15.49 3.94 -0.51
CA GLU A 133 -15.05 4.70 0.67
C GLU A 133 -15.14 3.87 1.97
N SER A 134 -16.22 3.10 2.14
CA SER A 134 -16.40 2.20 3.28
C SER A 134 -15.36 1.06 3.28
N ALA A 135 -15.05 0.51 2.11
CA ALA A 135 -14.04 -0.53 1.95
C ALA A 135 -12.66 -0.06 2.43
N ALA A 136 -12.24 1.15 2.06
CA ALA A 136 -10.97 1.71 2.53
C ALA A 136 -10.90 1.81 4.06
N ARG A 137 -11.99 2.29 4.70
CA ARG A 137 -12.08 2.40 6.16
C ARG A 137 -12.03 1.05 6.86
N GLY A 138 -12.52 -0.02 6.21
CA GLY A 138 -12.48 -1.41 6.69
C GLY A 138 -11.15 -2.11 6.48
N CYS A 139 -10.10 -1.43 6.03
CA CYS A 139 -8.79 -2.05 5.76
C CYS A 139 -8.15 -2.57 7.06
N PRO A 140 -7.59 -3.81 7.04
CA PRO A 140 -6.98 -4.42 8.22
C PRO A 140 -5.89 -3.58 8.88
N VAL A 141 -5.03 -2.90 8.09
CA VAL A 141 -3.98 -2.03 8.64
C VAL A 141 -4.60 -0.87 9.41
N HIS A 142 -5.67 -0.24 8.89
CA HIS A 142 -6.36 0.85 9.60
C HIS A 142 -6.87 0.39 10.97
N HIS A 143 -7.45 -0.81 11.05
CA HIS A 143 -7.92 -1.40 12.31
C HIS A 143 -6.80 -1.84 13.26
N SER A 144 -5.58 -1.97 12.76
CA SER A 144 -4.40 -2.37 13.54
C SER A 144 -3.58 -1.18 14.05
N LEU A 145 -3.91 0.04 13.63
CA LEU A 145 -3.26 1.24 14.13
C LEU A 145 -3.72 1.58 15.55
N HIS A 146 -2.84 2.24 16.32
CA HIS A 146 -3.24 2.77 17.61
C HIS A 146 -4.37 3.79 17.44
N PRO A 147 -5.42 3.77 18.29
CA PRO A 147 -6.58 4.65 18.13
C PRO A 147 -6.27 6.15 18.27
N ASP A 148 -5.16 6.50 18.91
CA ASP A 148 -4.71 7.89 19.05
C ASP A 148 -4.09 8.46 17.76
N ILE A 149 -3.86 7.63 16.74
CA ILE A 149 -3.37 8.13 15.46
C ILE A 149 -4.53 8.76 14.69
N ASP A 150 -4.45 10.07 14.46
CA ASP A 150 -5.44 10.81 13.65
C ASP A 150 -5.28 10.43 12.16
N VAL A 151 -6.21 9.65 11.63
CA VAL A 151 -6.20 9.22 10.22
C VAL A 151 -7.20 10.05 9.42
N LYS A 152 -6.67 10.94 8.55
CA LYS A 152 -7.47 11.78 7.65
C LYS A 152 -7.46 11.23 6.24
N MET A 153 -8.62 11.13 5.62
CA MET A 153 -8.81 10.65 4.25
C MET A 153 -9.48 11.73 3.41
N ASN A 154 -8.75 12.26 2.43
CA ASN A 154 -9.25 13.21 1.45
C ASN A 154 -9.53 12.46 0.15
N TRP A 155 -10.75 12.55 -0.35
CA TRP A 155 -11.21 11.83 -1.53
C TRP A 155 -11.27 12.77 -2.73
N ASN A 156 -10.49 12.49 -3.75
CA ASN A 156 -10.46 13.22 -5.02
C ASN A 156 -11.05 12.33 -6.12
N TRP A 157 -12.32 12.52 -6.44
CA TRP A 157 -13.01 11.81 -7.51
C TRP A 157 -12.83 12.57 -8.82
N ARG A 158 -12.09 12.00 -9.78
CA ARG A 158 -11.63 12.71 -10.99
C ARG A 158 -12.19 12.19 -12.31
N GLY A 159 -13.05 11.18 -12.31
CA GLY A 159 -13.69 10.66 -13.52
C GLY A 159 -14.85 11.55 -13.98
N GLY A 160 -14.60 12.41 -14.93
CA GLY A 160 -15.61 13.09 -15.73
C GLY A 160 -15.17 13.11 -17.19
N PRO A 161 -16.07 13.34 -18.17
CA PRO A 161 -15.74 13.29 -19.60
C PRO A 161 -14.67 14.31 -20.05
N ASP A 162 -14.26 15.24 -19.19
CA ASP A 162 -13.35 16.36 -19.55
C ASP A 162 -11.89 16.19 -19.06
N GLN A 163 -11.46 15.04 -18.48
CA GLN A 163 -10.11 14.88 -17.91
C GLN A 163 -9.30 13.70 -18.48
N ILE A 164 -9.61 13.23 -19.69
CA ILE A 164 -8.78 12.23 -20.41
C ILE A 164 -7.93 12.94 -21.47
N ALA A 165 -7.36 14.10 -21.15
CA ALA A 165 -6.43 14.77 -22.03
C ALA A 165 -5.35 15.49 -21.22
N GLY A 166 -4.16 14.84 -21.12
CA GLY A 166 -2.98 15.44 -20.52
C GLY A 166 -1.88 14.42 -20.42
#